data_a31537a9538e21d7e80f9eb6ce0ae8bb
#
_entry.id   a31537a9538e21d7e80f9eb6ce0ae8bb
#
_cell.length_a   1.000
_cell.length_b   1.000
_cell.length_c   1.000
_cell.angle_alpha   90.00
_cell.angle_beta   90.00
_cell.angle_gamma   90.00
#
_symmetry.space_group_name_H-M   'P 1'
#
loop_
_entity.id
_entity.type
_entity.pdbx_description
1 polymer ?
#
loop_
_entity_poly.entity_id
_entity_poly.type
_entity_poly.pdbx_seq_one_letter_code
_entity_poly.pdbx_strand_id
1 'polypeptide(L)'
;EVLEIGPGSGNLTAHILKKKPKKFYVIEKDNDLSSLLSEKFNDEINIINNDVLKISEDKISKEKLTVFGNLPYNISTEILSKWIINLNKEFWFNELVLMFQKEVADRIIAKSNTSNYGRLSILSNWKLNVKKIIDIKPESFAPKPKIDSTLLVFTPRKNFFELKDPRNLEMITRIFFSQRRKMIKKPFN
;
A
#
# COMPACT_ATOMS: atom_id res chain seq x y z
N GLU A 1 12.58 -8.00 9.57
CA GLU A 1 11.98 -8.89 8.58
C GLU A 1 11.34 -8.06 7.47
N VAL A 2 11.27 -8.58 6.26
CA VAL A 2 10.80 -7.87 5.07
C VAL A 2 9.64 -8.62 4.43
N LEU A 3 8.69 -7.89 3.87
CA LEU A 3 7.61 -8.38 3.03
C LEU A 3 7.59 -7.62 1.71
N GLU A 4 7.54 -8.32 0.58
CA GLU A 4 7.32 -7.73 -0.74
C GLU A 4 5.97 -8.17 -1.29
N ILE A 5 5.21 -7.20 -1.80
CA ILE A 5 3.91 -7.44 -2.42
C ILE A 5 4.04 -7.34 -3.93
N GLY A 6 3.68 -8.41 -4.64
CA GLY A 6 3.74 -8.48 -6.09
C GLY A 6 5.16 -8.39 -6.64
N PRO A 7 6.06 -9.31 -6.26
CA PRO A 7 7.46 -9.31 -6.70
C PRO A 7 7.62 -9.47 -8.23
N GLY A 8 6.59 -10.02 -8.90
CA GLY A 8 6.65 -10.28 -10.33
C GLY A 8 7.81 -11.19 -10.70
N SER A 9 8.69 -10.77 -11.61
CA SER A 9 9.89 -11.52 -12.01
C SER A 9 11.04 -11.48 -10.97
N GLY A 10 10.82 -10.84 -9.80
CA GLY A 10 11.78 -10.80 -8.70
C GLY A 10 12.93 -9.79 -8.87
N ASN A 11 12.73 -8.74 -9.64
CA ASN A 11 13.78 -7.72 -9.84
C ASN A 11 14.09 -6.96 -8.53
N LEU A 12 13.06 -6.48 -7.83
CA LEU A 12 13.22 -5.82 -6.55
C LEU A 12 13.64 -6.84 -5.47
N THR A 13 13.07 -8.04 -5.49
CA THR A 13 13.44 -9.17 -4.61
C THR A 13 14.95 -9.39 -4.57
N ALA A 14 15.59 -9.47 -5.75
CA ALA A 14 17.04 -9.66 -5.86
C ALA A 14 17.85 -8.51 -5.21
N HIS A 15 17.35 -7.28 -5.27
CA HIS A 15 18.02 -6.15 -4.61
C HIS A 15 17.80 -6.14 -3.09
N ILE A 16 16.64 -6.55 -2.62
CA ILE A 16 16.36 -6.67 -1.19
C ILE A 16 17.21 -7.79 -0.58
N LEU A 17 17.34 -8.94 -1.24
CA LEU A 17 18.18 -10.07 -0.77
C LEU A 17 19.65 -9.68 -0.56
N LYS A 18 20.21 -8.79 -1.38
CA LYS A 18 21.57 -8.26 -1.18
C LYS A 18 21.75 -7.52 0.15
N LYS A 19 20.65 -7.08 0.79
CA LYS A 19 20.69 -6.46 2.12
C LYS A 19 20.58 -7.47 3.26
N LYS A 20 20.52 -8.76 2.96
CA LYS A 20 20.51 -9.89 3.90
C LYS A 20 19.45 -9.75 5.01
N PRO A 21 18.14 -9.59 4.66
CA PRO A 21 17.11 -9.52 5.67
C PRO A 21 17.07 -10.81 6.51
N LYS A 22 16.74 -10.70 7.80
CA LYS A 22 16.64 -11.86 8.71
C LYS A 22 15.63 -12.90 8.21
N LYS A 23 14.50 -12.44 7.66
CA LYS A 23 13.50 -13.23 6.94
C LYS A 23 12.90 -12.36 5.85
N PHE A 24 12.59 -12.99 4.73
CA PHE A 24 11.99 -12.33 3.60
C PHE A 24 10.77 -13.11 3.10
N TYR A 25 9.61 -12.46 3.16
CA TYR A 25 8.35 -12.99 2.67
C TYR A 25 7.98 -12.28 1.38
N VAL A 26 7.37 -12.99 0.45
CA VAL A 26 6.79 -12.42 -0.78
C VAL A 26 5.37 -12.91 -0.96
N ILE A 27 4.45 -12.03 -1.37
CA ILE A 27 3.09 -12.38 -1.72
C ILE A 27 2.95 -12.23 -3.23
N GLU A 28 2.73 -13.33 -3.93
CA GLU A 28 2.49 -13.37 -5.38
C GLU A 28 1.21 -14.15 -5.67
N LYS A 29 0.33 -13.55 -6.48
CA LYS A 29 -0.95 -14.16 -6.82
C LYS A 29 -0.84 -15.10 -8.03
N ASP A 30 0.05 -14.78 -8.96
CA ASP A 30 0.23 -15.53 -10.19
C ASP A 30 1.04 -16.81 -9.91
N ASN A 31 0.52 -17.96 -10.33
CA ASN A 31 1.14 -19.26 -10.08
C ASN A 31 2.46 -19.43 -10.84
N ASP A 32 2.51 -18.94 -12.08
CA ASP A 32 3.69 -19.09 -12.95
C ASP A 32 4.84 -18.21 -12.41
N LEU A 33 4.52 -16.98 -11.99
CA LEU A 33 5.48 -16.10 -11.34
C LEU A 33 5.93 -16.63 -9.98
N SER A 34 5.03 -17.25 -9.21
CA SER A 34 5.36 -17.88 -7.93
C SER A 34 6.35 -19.03 -8.12
N SER A 35 6.12 -19.88 -9.14
CA SER A 35 7.03 -20.97 -9.50
C SER A 35 8.39 -20.45 -9.97
N LEU A 36 8.42 -19.42 -10.81
CA LEU A 36 9.64 -18.75 -11.27
C LEU A 36 10.46 -18.19 -10.10
N LEU A 37 9.80 -17.56 -9.11
CA LEU A 37 10.45 -17.03 -7.92
C LEU A 37 11.06 -18.16 -7.08
N SER A 38 10.35 -19.27 -6.92
CA SER A 38 10.83 -20.45 -6.20
C SER A 38 12.09 -21.03 -6.85
N GLU A 39 12.12 -21.16 -8.16
CA GLU A 39 13.30 -21.63 -8.90
C GLU A 39 14.47 -20.66 -8.79
N LYS A 40 14.18 -19.35 -8.85
CA LYS A 40 15.21 -18.31 -8.89
C LYS A 40 15.88 -18.03 -7.55
N PHE A 41 15.12 -18.12 -6.45
CA PHE A 41 15.58 -17.71 -5.13
C PHE A 41 15.60 -18.85 -4.10
N ASN A 42 15.09 -20.03 -4.46
CA ASN A 42 15.05 -21.21 -3.59
C ASN A 42 14.57 -20.86 -2.16
N ASP A 43 15.28 -21.29 -1.15
CA ASP A 43 14.95 -21.10 0.27
C ASP A 43 15.30 -19.70 0.82
N GLU A 44 15.80 -18.78 -0.02
CA GLU A 44 16.16 -17.43 0.42
C GLU A 44 14.94 -16.54 0.70
N ILE A 45 13.75 -16.93 0.18
CA ILE A 45 12.49 -16.23 0.35
C ILE A 45 11.36 -17.18 0.78
N ASN A 46 10.40 -16.65 1.53
CA ASN A 46 9.18 -17.38 1.89
C ASN A 46 8.05 -16.93 0.97
N ILE A 47 7.64 -17.76 0.03
CA ILE A 47 6.62 -17.43 -0.95
C ILE A 47 5.23 -17.75 -0.38
N ILE A 48 4.33 -16.77 -0.41
CA ILE A 48 2.91 -16.90 -0.12
C ILE A 48 2.16 -16.71 -1.43
N ASN A 49 1.83 -17.82 -2.09
CA ASN A 49 1.08 -17.79 -3.34
C ASN A 49 -0.40 -17.55 -3.05
N ASN A 50 -0.80 -16.29 -2.97
CA ASN A 50 -2.17 -15.89 -2.68
C ASN A 50 -2.43 -14.45 -3.12
N ASP A 51 -3.73 -14.07 -3.15
CA ASP A 51 -4.15 -12.69 -3.35
C ASP A 51 -3.97 -11.90 -2.06
N VAL A 52 -3.18 -10.81 -2.11
CA VAL A 52 -2.93 -9.91 -0.97
C VAL A 52 -4.23 -9.35 -0.37
N LEU A 53 -5.28 -9.19 -1.17
CA LEU A 53 -6.58 -8.73 -0.67
C LEU A 53 -7.28 -9.77 0.24
N LYS A 54 -6.87 -11.05 0.19
CA LYS A 54 -7.44 -12.15 0.97
C LYS A 54 -6.59 -12.56 2.17
N ILE A 55 -5.41 -11.99 2.34
CA ILE A 55 -4.46 -12.34 3.41
C ILE A 55 -4.68 -11.42 4.62
N SER A 56 -4.43 -11.96 5.82
CA SER A 56 -4.22 -11.20 7.06
C SER A 56 -2.72 -11.06 7.28
N GLU A 57 -2.19 -9.88 7.01
CA GLU A 57 -0.75 -9.62 6.99
C GLU A 57 -0.11 -9.72 8.39
N ASP A 58 -0.88 -9.47 9.45
CA ASP A 58 -0.50 -9.63 10.85
C ASP A 58 -0.19 -11.07 11.25
N LYS A 59 -0.60 -12.06 10.43
CA LYS A 59 -0.33 -13.48 10.65
C LYS A 59 0.93 -14.00 9.95
N ILE A 60 1.55 -13.19 9.10
CA ILE A 60 2.74 -13.58 8.33
C ILE A 60 3.96 -13.72 9.24
N SER A 61 4.12 -12.80 10.18
CA SER A 61 5.22 -12.79 11.13
C SER A 61 4.78 -12.29 12.50
N LYS A 62 5.49 -12.73 13.54
CA LYS A 62 5.39 -12.18 14.90
C LYS A 62 6.14 -10.85 15.04
N GLU A 63 7.12 -10.62 14.17
CA GLU A 63 7.90 -9.39 14.12
C GLU A 63 7.26 -8.37 13.18
N LYS A 64 7.44 -7.10 13.47
CA LYS A 64 6.99 -6.04 12.57
C LYS A 64 7.78 -6.05 11.26
N LEU A 65 7.07 -5.93 10.17
CA LEU A 65 7.61 -6.01 8.82
C LEU A 65 7.96 -4.63 8.25
N THR A 66 9.04 -4.54 7.48
CA THR A 66 9.22 -3.48 6.48
C THR A 66 8.63 -3.98 5.17
N VAL A 67 7.65 -3.28 4.64
CA VAL A 67 6.88 -3.72 3.47
C VAL A 67 7.29 -2.96 2.23
N PHE A 68 7.60 -3.66 1.17
CA PHE A 68 7.82 -3.08 -0.16
C PHE A 68 6.71 -3.51 -1.11
N GLY A 69 6.24 -2.60 -1.96
CA GLY A 69 5.23 -2.93 -2.94
C GLY A 69 5.30 -2.03 -4.17
N ASN A 70 5.58 -2.65 -5.32
CA ASN A 70 5.29 -2.09 -6.62
C ASN A 70 3.91 -2.60 -7.05
N LEU A 71 2.87 -2.04 -6.39
CA LEU A 71 1.52 -2.56 -6.49
C LEU A 71 0.90 -2.35 -7.87
N PRO A 72 0.10 -3.33 -8.37
CA PRO A 72 -0.70 -3.11 -9.57
C PRO A 72 -1.62 -1.90 -9.36
N TYR A 73 -1.57 -0.93 -10.28
CA TYR A 73 -2.23 0.38 -10.11
C TYR A 73 -3.74 0.29 -9.90
N ASN A 74 -4.39 -0.70 -10.51
CA ASN A 74 -5.83 -0.91 -10.41
C ASN A 74 -6.31 -1.33 -9.00
N ILE A 75 -5.46 -1.93 -8.18
CA ILE A 75 -5.81 -2.39 -6.83
C ILE A 75 -4.99 -1.72 -5.71
N SER A 76 -4.01 -0.88 -6.04
CA SER A 76 -3.11 -0.25 -5.06
C SER A 76 -3.84 0.52 -3.97
N THR A 77 -4.88 1.27 -4.32
CA THR A 77 -5.69 2.03 -3.36
C THR A 77 -6.60 1.15 -2.52
N GLU A 78 -7.06 0.02 -3.07
CA GLU A 78 -7.85 -0.98 -2.35
C GLU A 78 -7.01 -1.68 -1.30
N ILE A 79 -5.79 -2.11 -1.65
CA ILE A 79 -4.82 -2.71 -0.72
C ILE A 79 -4.53 -1.74 0.43
N LEU A 80 -4.17 -0.49 0.12
CA LEU A 80 -3.89 0.52 1.14
C LEU A 80 -5.08 0.78 2.05
N SER A 81 -6.30 0.90 1.48
CA SER A 81 -7.52 1.11 2.26
C SER A 81 -7.84 -0.08 3.16
N LYS A 82 -7.73 -1.32 2.64
CA LYS A 82 -7.88 -2.56 3.42
C LYS A 82 -6.95 -2.54 4.63
N TRP A 83 -5.68 -2.25 4.42
CA TRP A 83 -4.71 -2.22 5.51
C TRP A 83 -5.09 -1.18 6.55
N ILE A 84 -5.32 0.08 6.17
CA ILE A 84 -5.66 1.16 7.10
C ILE A 84 -6.91 0.85 7.93
N ILE A 85 -7.95 0.31 7.29
CA ILE A 85 -9.21 -0.01 7.97
C ILE A 85 -9.01 -1.12 9.00
N ASN A 86 -8.22 -2.14 8.65
CA ASN A 86 -7.97 -3.30 9.51
C ASN A 86 -6.85 -3.08 10.55
N LEU A 87 -6.14 -1.94 10.51
CA LEU A 87 -5.13 -1.63 11.52
C LEU A 87 -5.77 -1.41 12.90
N ASN A 88 -5.26 -2.13 13.87
CA ASN A 88 -5.51 -1.94 15.30
C ASN A 88 -4.45 -1.01 15.91
N LYS A 89 -4.40 -0.91 17.25
CA LYS A 89 -3.35 -0.16 17.97
C LYS A 89 -1.96 -0.73 17.72
N GLU A 90 -1.87 -2.03 17.55
CA GLU A 90 -0.62 -2.72 17.23
C GLU A 90 -0.48 -2.84 15.71
N PHE A 91 0.44 -2.09 15.16
CA PHE A 91 0.78 -2.15 13.75
C PHE A 91 1.65 -3.38 13.50
N TRP A 92 1.29 -4.18 12.49
CA TRP A 92 2.05 -5.35 12.05
C TRP A 92 3.30 -4.99 11.22
N PHE A 93 3.50 -3.71 10.92
CA PHE A 93 4.65 -3.20 10.17
C PHE A 93 5.35 -2.04 10.89
N ASN A 94 6.62 -1.83 10.55
CA ASN A 94 7.39 -0.64 10.91
C ASN A 94 7.15 0.47 9.90
N GLU A 95 7.20 0.13 8.61
CA GLU A 95 6.96 1.05 7.51
C GLU A 95 6.46 0.31 6.27
N LEU A 96 5.71 1.04 5.43
CA LEU A 96 5.30 0.60 4.11
C LEU A 96 5.96 1.51 3.07
N VAL A 97 6.71 0.94 2.15
CA VAL A 97 7.37 1.61 1.03
C VAL A 97 6.65 1.21 -0.25
N LEU A 98 5.72 2.06 -0.68
CA LEU A 98 4.76 1.71 -1.73
C LEU A 98 4.83 2.67 -2.91
N MET A 99 4.70 2.12 -4.10
CA MET A 99 4.64 2.88 -5.33
C MET A 99 3.20 3.03 -5.83
N PHE A 100 2.86 4.25 -6.23
CA PHE A 100 1.56 4.60 -6.79
C PHE A 100 1.73 5.39 -8.07
N GLN A 101 0.69 5.42 -8.91
CA GLN A 101 0.59 6.43 -9.96
C GLN A 101 0.66 7.82 -9.34
N LYS A 102 1.35 8.76 -9.99
CA LYS A 102 1.57 10.12 -9.46
C LYS A 102 0.28 10.79 -9.01
N GLU A 103 -0.78 10.72 -9.80
CA GLU A 103 -2.08 11.32 -9.45
C GLU A 103 -2.66 10.71 -8.16
N VAL A 104 -2.53 9.39 -7.97
CA VAL A 104 -2.97 8.70 -6.76
C VAL A 104 -2.13 9.13 -5.56
N ALA A 105 -0.82 9.19 -5.72
CA ALA A 105 0.09 9.65 -4.68
C ALA A 105 -0.21 11.10 -4.25
N ASP A 106 -0.44 12.00 -5.22
CA ASP A 106 -0.80 13.39 -4.96
C ASP A 106 -2.12 13.50 -4.16
N ARG A 107 -3.08 12.59 -4.39
CA ARG A 107 -4.31 12.50 -3.60
C ARG A 107 -4.06 11.95 -2.18
N ILE A 108 -3.15 10.99 -2.02
CA ILE A 108 -2.81 10.42 -0.71
C ILE A 108 -2.18 11.48 0.20
N ILE A 109 -1.24 12.27 -0.32
CA ILE A 109 -0.49 13.27 0.45
C ILE A 109 -1.15 14.65 0.49
N ALA A 110 -2.30 14.82 -0.15
CA ALA A 110 -2.98 16.11 -0.26
C ALA A 110 -3.36 16.68 1.11
N LYS A 111 -3.13 17.98 1.27
CA LYS A 111 -3.53 18.74 2.47
C LYS A 111 -4.96 19.28 2.32
N SER A 112 -5.61 19.55 3.43
CA SER A 112 -6.92 20.24 3.44
C SER A 112 -6.85 21.53 2.63
N ASN A 113 -7.98 21.92 2.02
CA ASN A 113 -8.11 23.09 1.16
C ASN A 113 -7.36 23.02 -0.18
N THR A 114 -6.92 21.84 -0.60
CA THR A 114 -6.36 21.60 -1.95
C THR A 114 -7.34 20.80 -2.82
N SER A 115 -7.23 20.94 -4.16
CA SER A 115 -8.09 20.23 -5.12
C SER A 115 -7.99 18.71 -5.01
N ASN A 116 -6.82 18.17 -4.64
CA ASN A 116 -6.57 16.74 -4.52
C ASN A 116 -7.01 16.15 -3.17
N TYR A 117 -7.34 17.00 -2.17
CA TYR A 117 -7.79 16.52 -0.87
C TYR A 117 -9.09 15.73 -0.96
N GLY A 118 -9.14 14.56 -0.35
CA GLY A 118 -10.30 13.70 -0.45
C GLY A 118 -10.19 12.43 0.40
N ARG A 119 -10.99 11.43 0.04
CA ARG A 119 -11.07 10.16 0.76
C ARG A 119 -9.69 9.55 1.06
N LEU A 120 -8.81 9.46 0.06
CA LEU A 120 -7.49 8.84 0.24
C LEU A 120 -6.61 9.60 1.23
N SER A 121 -6.60 10.94 1.16
CA SER A 121 -5.85 11.75 2.13
C SER A 121 -6.37 11.58 3.55
N ILE A 122 -7.69 11.54 3.74
CA ILE A 122 -8.29 11.36 5.08
C ILE A 122 -7.94 9.99 5.64
N LEU A 123 -8.18 8.92 4.88
CA LEU A 123 -7.88 7.56 5.32
C LEU A 123 -6.40 7.38 5.64
N SER A 124 -5.52 7.79 4.72
CA SER A 124 -4.07 7.59 4.90
C SER A 124 -3.53 8.38 6.09
N ASN A 125 -3.96 9.62 6.28
CA ASN A 125 -3.48 10.46 7.37
C ASN A 125 -4.20 10.22 8.71
N TRP A 126 -5.19 9.34 8.77
CA TRP A 126 -5.85 8.99 10.02
C TRP A 126 -4.89 8.22 10.94
N LYS A 127 -4.30 7.12 10.46
CA LYS A 127 -3.45 6.23 11.26
C LYS A 127 -1.96 6.27 10.87
N LEU A 128 -1.62 6.91 9.74
CA LEU A 128 -0.28 6.88 9.17
C LEU A 128 0.28 8.30 8.98
N ASN A 129 1.59 8.44 9.11
CA ASN A 129 2.35 9.56 8.58
C ASN A 129 2.81 9.17 7.18
N VAL A 130 2.57 10.03 6.20
CA VAL A 130 2.92 9.75 4.81
C VAL A 130 3.99 10.74 4.34
N LYS A 131 5.06 10.21 3.76
CA LYS A 131 6.15 11.00 3.19
C LYS A 131 6.38 10.62 1.74
N LYS A 132 6.41 11.61 0.86
CA LYS A 132 6.86 11.44 -0.52
C LYS A 132 8.39 11.34 -0.55
N ILE A 133 8.90 10.34 -1.26
CA ILE A 133 10.34 10.14 -1.43
C ILE A 133 10.78 10.69 -2.77
N ILE A 134 10.23 10.19 -3.89
CA ILE A 134 10.64 10.58 -5.24
C ILE A 134 9.53 10.33 -6.25
N ASP A 135 9.52 11.11 -7.32
CA ASP A 135 8.79 10.79 -8.55
C ASP A 135 9.69 9.98 -9.48
N ILE A 136 9.12 8.92 -10.09
CA ILE A 136 9.82 7.99 -10.97
C ILE A 136 9.20 8.07 -12.34
N LYS A 137 10.04 8.34 -13.34
CA LYS A 137 9.61 8.47 -14.72
C LYS A 137 9.31 7.11 -15.34
N PRO A 138 8.42 7.03 -16.34
CA PRO A 138 8.07 5.79 -17.03
C PRO A 138 9.27 5.05 -17.62
N GLU A 139 10.32 5.76 -18.00
CA GLU A 139 11.55 5.20 -18.57
C GLU A 139 12.30 4.25 -17.63
N SER A 140 12.01 4.34 -16.34
CA SER A 140 12.63 3.49 -15.30
C SER A 140 12.00 2.10 -15.19
N PHE A 141 10.97 1.81 -15.99
CA PHE A 141 10.22 0.55 -15.90
C PHE A 141 10.26 -0.27 -17.17
N ALA A 142 10.21 -1.58 -17.01
CA ALA A 142 10.01 -2.55 -18.09
C ALA A 142 8.95 -3.59 -17.67
N PRO A 143 7.79 -3.60 -18.32
CA PRO A 143 7.33 -2.70 -19.36
C PRO A 143 7.06 -1.26 -18.88
N LYS A 144 7.25 -0.30 -19.79
CA LYS A 144 7.08 1.13 -19.53
C LYS A 144 5.60 1.48 -19.28
N PRO A 145 5.22 2.06 -18.12
CA PRO A 145 3.87 2.56 -17.88
C PRO A 145 3.62 3.84 -18.69
N LYS A 146 2.33 4.24 -18.79
CA LYS A 146 1.93 5.45 -19.55
C LYS A 146 2.15 6.75 -18.76
N ILE A 147 2.31 6.69 -17.45
CA ILE A 147 2.31 7.85 -16.54
C ILE A 147 3.39 7.73 -15.48
N ASP A 148 3.78 8.87 -14.92
CA ASP A 148 4.73 8.96 -13.81
C ASP A 148 4.22 8.18 -12.59
N SER A 149 5.15 7.65 -11.81
CA SER A 149 4.91 7.00 -10.52
C SER A 149 5.54 7.81 -9.39
N THR A 150 5.07 7.58 -8.18
CA THR A 150 5.62 8.22 -6.99
C THR A 150 5.81 7.18 -5.90
N LEU A 151 6.99 7.19 -5.28
CA LEU A 151 7.30 6.37 -4.12
C LEU A 151 6.91 7.10 -2.85
N LEU A 152 6.06 6.48 -2.04
CA LEU A 152 5.62 6.96 -0.74
C LEU A 152 6.08 6.01 0.36
N VAL A 153 6.45 6.60 1.52
CA VAL A 153 6.69 5.85 2.75
C VAL A 153 5.59 6.20 3.75
N PHE A 154 5.04 5.16 4.36
CA PHE A 154 4.02 5.26 5.39
C PHE A 154 4.57 4.69 6.70
N THR A 155 4.48 5.46 7.77
CA THR A 155 4.88 5.02 9.11
C THR A 155 3.71 5.13 10.08
N PRO A 156 3.63 4.26 11.10
CA PRO A 156 2.59 4.33 12.12
C PRO A 156 2.53 5.71 12.79
N ARG A 157 1.33 6.23 12.96
CA ARG A 157 1.09 7.41 13.77
C ARG A 157 0.93 7.00 15.23
N LYS A 158 1.68 7.63 16.15
CA LYS A 158 1.62 7.31 17.57
C LYS A 158 0.23 7.57 18.17
N ASN A 159 -0.39 8.68 17.78
CA ASN A 159 -1.69 9.10 18.28
C ASN A 159 -2.68 9.26 17.13
N PHE A 160 -3.78 8.56 17.19
CA PHE A 160 -4.93 8.71 16.28
C PHE A 160 -6.22 8.43 17.07
N PHE A 161 -7.34 8.99 16.61
CA PHE A 161 -8.63 8.72 17.25
C PHE A 161 -9.15 7.34 16.83
N GLU A 162 -9.71 6.64 17.81
CA GLU A 162 -10.31 5.33 17.59
C GLU A 162 -11.77 5.47 17.15
N LEU A 163 -12.16 4.65 16.19
CA LEU A 163 -13.55 4.53 15.75
C LEU A 163 -14.08 3.15 16.16
N LYS A 164 -15.31 3.09 16.64
CA LYS A 164 -15.98 1.81 16.94
C LYS A 164 -16.03 0.90 15.71
N ASP A 165 -16.31 1.47 14.55
CA ASP A 165 -16.23 0.80 13.26
C ASP A 165 -15.45 1.66 12.25
N PRO A 166 -14.22 1.29 11.91
CA PRO A 166 -13.40 1.98 10.91
C PRO A 166 -14.06 2.12 9.53
N ARG A 167 -14.94 1.19 9.15
CA ARG A 167 -15.66 1.21 7.87
C ARG A 167 -16.59 2.41 7.74
N ASN A 168 -17.06 2.95 8.87
CA ASN A 168 -17.87 4.17 8.85
C ASN A 168 -17.10 5.37 8.30
N LEU A 169 -15.81 5.50 8.61
CA LEU A 169 -14.98 6.57 8.03
C LEU A 169 -14.84 6.40 6.51
N GLU A 170 -14.66 5.17 6.06
CA GLU A 170 -14.61 4.88 4.62
C GLU A 170 -15.93 5.21 3.93
N MET A 171 -17.05 4.78 4.50
CA MET A 171 -18.38 5.03 3.96
C MET A 171 -18.69 6.53 3.90
N ILE A 172 -18.50 7.24 5.00
CA ILE A 172 -18.75 8.68 5.08
C ILE A 172 -17.88 9.42 4.06
N THR A 173 -16.59 9.17 4.03
CA THR A 173 -15.67 9.84 3.08
C THR A 173 -16.02 9.51 1.63
N ARG A 174 -16.48 8.29 1.33
CA ARG A 174 -16.97 7.92 -0.01
C ARG A 174 -18.21 8.73 -0.39
N ILE A 175 -19.18 8.86 0.50
CA ILE A 175 -20.42 9.62 0.25
C ILE A 175 -20.08 11.10 0.00
N PHE A 176 -19.34 11.74 0.91
CA PHE A 176 -19.02 13.17 0.81
C PHE A 176 -18.18 13.52 -0.42
N PHE A 177 -17.22 12.68 -0.78
CA PHE A 177 -16.30 12.97 -1.89
C PHE A 177 -16.77 12.42 -3.24
N SER A 178 -17.86 11.65 -3.31
CA SER A 178 -18.47 11.24 -4.58
C SER A 178 -19.11 12.42 -5.34
N GLN A 179 -19.53 13.45 -4.62
CA GLN A 179 -20.25 14.61 -5.17
C GLN A 179 -19.62 15.96 -4.75
N ARG A 180 -18.30 16.08 -4.84
CA ARG A 180 -17.49 17.23 -4.34
C ARG A 180 -18.00 18.62 -4.74
N ARG A 181 -18.70 18.76 -5.86
CA ARG A 181 -19.24 20.04 -6.37
C ARG A 181 -20.67 20.32 -5.93
N LYS A 182 -21.31 19.41 -5.18
CA LYS A 182 -22.67 19.59 -4.68
C LYS A 182 -22.66 20.00 -3.21
N MET A 183 -23.70 20.74 -2.81
CA MET A 183 -23.87 21.12 -1.39
C MET A 183 -23.98 19.85 -0.53
N ILE A 184 -23.42 19.89 0.67
CA ILE A 184 -23.37 18.79 1.64
C ILE A 184 -24.75 18.16 1.89
N LYS A 185 -25.81 18.96 1.83
CA LYS A 185 -27.21 18.48 2.03
C LYS A 185 -27.64 17.38 1.04
N LYS A 186 -27.11 17.38 -0.19
CA LYS A 186 -27.51 16.40 -1.23
C LYS A 186 -27.02 14.96 -1.01
N PRO A 187 -25.84 14.68 -0.46
CA PRO A 187 -25.41 13.32 -0.15
C PRO A 187 -26.17 12.63 0.99
N PHE A 188 -26.97 13.37 1.77
CA PHE A 188 -27.76 12.83 2.89
C PHE A 188 -29.23 12.57 2.54
N ASN A 189 -29.69 12.95 1.36
CA ASN A 189 -31.00 12.62 0.81
C ASN A 189 -30.88 11.50 -0.22
#